data_c8628cbd9b82aa104e247e4b71d1a8a3
#
_entry.id   c8628cbd9b82aa104e247e4b71d1a8a3
#
_cell.length_a   1.000
_cell.length_b   1.000
_cell.length_c   1.000
_cell.angle_alpha   90.00
_cell.angle_beta   90.00
_cell.angle_gamma   90.00
#
_symmetry.space_group_name_H-M   'P 1'
#
loop_
_entity.id
_entity.type
_entity.pdbx_description
1 polymer ?
#
loop_
_entity_poly.entity_id
_entity_poly.type
_entity_poly.pdbx_seq_one_letter_code
_entity_poly.pdbx_strand_id
1 'polypeptide(L)'
;MTKKIRTYITIMLLFLYQSIMAQNKTPTNDSPSQTDLGIFALPPFERAVRCIKYYEGWHDIRKNYPCIGWGHRILPYEKFKKNLTYQQADSLLRSDLTKLCAMFRKYGKDSLLLAVLAYNVGPYKILGNGKYPKSRLLQKIEQGERNIRREYLDFCRYQKRKIASIHRRRQTELLLLYKP
;
A
#
# COMPACT_ATOMS: atom_id res chain seq x y z
N MET A 1 24.06 -5.27 -17.81
CA MET A 1 22.76 -5.74 -17.26
C MET A 1 23.02 -6.24 -15.85
N THR A 2 22.60 -5.47 -14.83
CA THR A 2 22.95 -5.70 -13.42
C THR A 2 22.26 -6.95 -12.86
N LYS A 3 22.92 -7.65 -11.90
CA LYS A 3 22.38 -8.87 -11.23
C LYS A 3 20.92 -8.71 -10.76
N LYS A 4 20.50 -7.54 -10.34
CA LYS A 4 19.10 -7.24 -9.94
C LYS A 4 18.09 -7.42 -11.07
N ILE A 5 18.42 -7.05 -12.31
CA ILE A 5 17.52 -7.22 -13.47
C ILE A 5 17.33 -8.70 -13.81
N ARG A 6 18.38 -9.52 -13.70
CA ARG A 6 18.29 -10.98 -13.91
C ARG A 6 17.34 -11.63 -12.89
N THR A 7 17.44 -11.26 -11.62
CA THR A 7 16.58 -11.81 -10.56
C THR A 7 15.10 -11.46 -10.79
N TYR A 8 14.78 -10.24 -11.23
CA TYR A 8 13.39 -9.84 -11.53
C TYR A 8 12.81 -10.58 -12.75
N ILE A 9 13.63 -10.81 -13.78
CA ILE A 9 13.22 -11.59 -14.97
C ILE A 9 12.96 -13.05 -14.59
N THR A 10 13.79 -13.64 -13.75
CA THR A 10 13.62 -15.04 -13.29
C THR A 10 12.35 -15.21 -12.45
N ILE A 11 12.05 -14.27 -11.57
CA ILE A 11 10.82 -14.28 -10.76
C ILE A 11 9.58 -14.08 -11.65
N MET A 12 9.62 -13.17 -12.63
CA MET A 12 8.52 -12.98 -13.58
C MET A 12 8.27 -14.23 -14.45
N LEU A 13 9.34 -14.91 -14.90
CA LEU A 13 9.23 -16.13 -15.68
C LEU A 13 8.68 -17.29 -14.86
N LEU A 14 9.01 -17.40 -13.57
CA LEU A 14 8.41 -18.38 -12.64
C LEU A 14 6.90 -18.14 -12.45
N PHE A 15 6.46 -16.90 -12.31
CA PHE A 15 5.03 -16.57 -12.24
C PHE A 15 4.28 -16.86 -13.54
N LEU A 16 4.89 -16.59 -14.71
CA LEU A 16 4.32 -16.94 -16.02
C LEU A 16 4.25 -18.46 -16.24
N TYR A 17 5.26 -19.20 -15.82
CA TYR A 17 5.29 -20.66 -15.92
C TYR A 17 4.21 -21.32 -15.04
N GLN A 18 4.00 -20.82 -13.81
CA GLN A 18 2.90 -21.29 -12.94
C GLN A 18 1.53 -20.96 -13.50
N SER A 19 1.36 -19.82 -14.17
CA SER A 19 0.09 -19.46 -14.84
C SER A 19 -0.22 -20.34 -16.06
N ILE A 20 0.79 -20.76 -16.82
CA ILE A 20 0.63 -21.63 -17.99
C ILE A 20 0.31 -23.09 -17.57
N MET A 21 0.91 -23.58 -16.48
CA MET A 21 0.63 -24.92 -15.95
C MET A 21 -0.74 -25.05 -15.29
N ALA A 22 -1.35 -23.94 -14.85
CA ALA A 22 -2.71 -23.92 -14.30
C ALA A 22 -3.81 -24.05 -15.38
N GLN A 23 -3.49 -23.81 -16.67
CA GLN A 23 -4.49 -23.85 -17.76
C GLN A 23 -4.73 -25.24 -18.35
N ASN A 24 -3.97 -26.28 -17.96
CA ASN A 24 -4.09 -27.64 -18.50
C ASN A 24 -4.87 -28.61 -17.60
N LYS A 25 -5.72 -28.14 -16.68
CA LYS A 25 -6.67 -28.99 -15.95
C LYS A 25 -8.04 -28.92 -16.59
N THR A 26 -8.54 -30.08 -17.03
CA THR A 26 -9.92 -30.32 -17.45
C THR A 26 -10.93 -29.81 -16.40
N PRO A 27 -12.06 -29.22 -16.80
CA PRO A 27 -13.06 -28.72 -15.87
C PRO A 27 -13.75 -29.87 -15.14
N THR A 28 -13.37 -30.14 -13.91
CA THR A 28 -14.19 -30.86 -12.97
C THR A 28 -15.11 -29.87 -12.25
N ASN A 29 -16.40 -30.21 -12.18
CA ASN A 29 -17.46 -29.44 -11.48
C ASN A 29 -17.25 -29.46 -9.96
N ASP A 30 -16.20 -28.79 -9.48
CA ASP A 30 -15.97 -28.58 -8.06
C ASP A 30 -16.08 -27.07 -7.77
N SER A 31 -16.87 -26.74 -6.78
CA SER A 31 -16.95 -25.39 -6.22
C SER A 31 -15.56 -24.83 -6.00
N PRO A 32 -15.27 -23.53 -6.30
CA PRO A 32 -13.92 -22.99 -6.21
C PRO A 32 -13.40 -23.19 -4.80
N SER A 33 -12.35 -23.99 -4.67
CA SER A 33 -11.68 -24.22 -3.38
C SER A 33 -11.15 -22.92 -2.83
N GLN A 34 -11.21 -22.71 -1.53
CA GLN A 34 -10.75 -21.49 -0.83
C GLN A 34 -9.29 -21.09 -1.13
N THR A 35 -8.53 -21.95 -1.82
CA THR A 35 -7.13 -21.74 -2.17
C THR A 35 -6.91 -20.78 -3.35
N ASP A 36 -7.91 -20.53 -4.20
CA ASP A 36 -7.75 -19.74 -5.43
C ASP A 36 -8.04 -18.24 -5.28
N LEU A 37 -8.52 -17.78 -4.13
CA LEU A 37 -8.86 -16.38 -3.90
C LEU A 37 -7.67 -15.46 -3.62
N GLY A 38 -6.48 -16.00 -3.38
CA GLY A 38 -5.24 -15.24 -3.18
C GLY A 38 -5.39 -14.10 -2.18
N ILE A 39 -4.85 -12.92 -2.50
CA ILE A 39 -4.89 -11.75 -1.61
C ILE A 39 -6.32 -11.25 -1.34
N PHE A 40 -7.27 -11.52 -2.22
CA PHE A 40 -8.67 -11.08 -2.06
C PHE A 40 -9.45 -11.89 -1.03
N ALA A 41 -8.98 -13.08 -0.65
CA ALA A 41 -9.52 -13.85 0.49
C ALA A 41 -9.26 -13.18 1.84
N LEU A 42 -8.26 -12.31 1.91
CA LEU A 42 -7.89 -11.63 3.14
C LEU A 42 -8.86 -10.49 3.48
N PRO A 43 -9.09 -10.20 4.77
CA PRO A 43 -9.77 -9.00 5.19
C PRO A 43 -9.11 -7.74 4.61
N PRO A 44 -9.85 -6.66 4.34
CA PRO A 44 -9.30 -5.42 3.74
C PRO A 44 -8.09 -4.86 4.47
N PHE A 45 -8.08 -4.89 5.80
CA PHE A 45 -6.95 -4.42 6.61
C PHE A 45 -5.68 -5.25 6.36
N GLU A 46 -5.80 -6.57 6.24
CA GLU A 46 -4.67 -7.45 5.92
C GLU A 46 -4.14 -7.22 4.50
N ARG A 47 -5.03 -6.95 3.55
CA ARG A 47 -4.63 -6.54 2.19
C ARG A 47 -3.81 -5.25 2.22
N ALA A 48 -4.25 -4.27 3.02
CA ALA A 48 -3.55 -3.01 3.21
C ALA A 48 -2.16 -3.22 3.83
N VAL A 49 -2.04 -4.00 4.91
CA VAL A 49 -0.77 -4.34 5.55
C VAL A 49 0.20 -4.99 4.56
N ARG A 50 -0.26 -5.98 3.79
CA ARG A 50 0.58 -6.65 2.78
C ARG A 50 1.00 -5.70 1.66
N CYS A 51 0.08 -4.84 1.21
CA CYS A 51 0.38 -3.83 0.20
C CYS A 51 1.47 -2.85 0.67
N ILE A 52 1.37 -2.33 1.90
CA ILE A 52 2.37 -1.44 2.48
C ILE A 52 3.73 -2.15 2.57
N LYS A 53 3.79 -3.36 3.15
CA LYS A 53 5.03 -4.13 3.24
C LYS A 53 5.72 -4.35 1.91
N TYR A 54 4.93 -4.66 0.87
CA TYR A 54 5.45 -4.89 -0.48
C TYR A 54 6.11 -3.64 -1.08
N TYR A 55 5.48 -2.46 -0.91
CA TYR A 55 5.97 -1.23 -1.52
C TYR A 55 7.00 -0.48 -0.69
N GLU A 56 6.92 -0.52 0.63
CA GLU A 56 7.93 0.12 1.49
C GLU A 56 9.22 -0.72 1.54
N GLY A 57 9.11 -2.06 1.59
CA GLY A 57 10.25 -2.92 1.85
C GLY A 57 10.76 -2.79 3.29
N TRP A 58 11.90 -3.41 3.56
CA TRP A 58 12.51 -3.40 4.89
C TRP A 58 13.47 -2.22 5.08
N HIS A 59 13.27 -1.44 6.13
CA HIS A 59 14.13 -0.32 6.50
C HIS A 59 15.02 -0.69 7.69
N ASP A 60 16.32 -0.70 7.44
CA ASP A 60 17.35 -0.82 8.46
C ASP A 60 17.62 0.55 9.08
N ILE A 61 17.68 0.63 10.44
CA ILE A 61 17.81 1.91 11.14
C ILE A 61 19.09 2.67 10.75
N ARG A 62 20.17 1.98 10.44
CA ARG A 62 21.44 2.61 10.08
C ARG A 62 21.46 3.14 8.65
N LYS A 63 20.76 2.45 7.74
CA LYS A 63 20.76 2.76 6.30
C LYS A 63 19.62 3.68 5.89
N ASN A 64 18.51 3.63 6.60
CA ASN A 64 17.25 4.25 6.19
C ASN A 64 16.75 5.31 7.18
N TYR A 65 17.59 5.73 8.16
CA TYR A 65 17.21 6.78 9.10
C TYR A 65 16.62 8.00 8.36
N PRO A 66 15.50 8.57 8.81
CA PRO A 66 14.77 8.28 10.04
C PRO A 66 13.65 7.24 9.92
N CYS A 67 13.76 6.27 9.01
CA CYS A 67 12.76 5.21 8.86
C CYS A 67 13.29 3.87 9.39
N ILE A 68 12.37 3.04 9.96
CA ILE A 68 12.68 1.70 10.48
C ILE A 68 11.55 0.71 10.16
N GLY A 69 11.89 -0.57 10.08
CA GLY A 69 10.93 -1.65 9.85
C GLY A 69 10.22 -1.54 8.50
N TRP A 70 8.91 -1.44 8.48
CA TRP A 70 8.10 -1.30 7.27
C TRP A 70 7.79 0.17 6.92
N GLY A 71 8.77 1.05 7.07
CA GLY A 71 8.65 2.47 6.71
C GLY A 71 8.13 3.38 7.83
N HIS A 72 8.11 2.90 9.09
CA HIS A 72 7.78 3.76 10.22
C HIS A 72 8.81 4.88 10.35
N ARG A 73 8.34 6.13 10.35
CA ARG A 73 9.20 7.30 10.58
C ARG A 73 9.38 7.51 12.09
N ILE A 74 10.61 7.35 12.56
CA ILE A 74 10.99 7.53 13.96
C ILE A 74 10.65 8.95 14.42
N LEU A 75 9.86 9.07 15.48
CA LEU A 75 9.46 10.35 16.08
C LEU A 75 10.50 10.83 17.09
N PRO A 76 10.59 12.15 17.38
CA PRO A 76 11.63 12.71 18.26
C PRO A 76 11.70 12.09 19.66
N TYR A 77 10.57 11.57 20.16
CA TYR A 77 10.47 10.93 21.47
C TYR A 77 10.72 9.42 21.44
N GLU A 78 10.84 8.82 20.27
CA GLU A 78 11.11 7.39 20.09
C GLU A 78 12.61 7.12 20.07
N LYS A 79 13.05 6.09 20.78
CA LYS A 79 14.46 5.73 20.90
C LYS A 79 14.67 4.28 20.47
N PHE A 80 14.95 4.07 19.19
CA PHE A 80 15.35 2.78 18.68
C PHE A 80 16.88 2.66 18.65
N LYS A 81 17.44 1.77 19.48
CA LYS A 81 18.90 1.53 19.54
C LYS A 81 19.39 0.50 18.51
N LYS A 82 18.49 -0.34 18.01
CA LYS A 82 18.77 -1.43 17.07
C LYS A 82 17.58 -1.66 16.13
N ASN A 83 17.79 -2.46 15.10
CA ASN A 83 16.70 -2.87 14.21
C ASN A 83 15.60 -3.61 14.97
N LEU A 84 14.37 -3.45 14.49
CA LEU A 84 13.22 -4.21 14.96
C LEU A 84 13.27 -5.65 14.46
N THR A 85 12.70 -6.58 15.21
CA THR A 85 12.33 -7.88 14.66
C THR A 85 11.16 -7.72 13.68
N TYR A 86 10.95 -8.72 12.82
CA TYR A 86 9.80 -8.72 11.89
C TYR A 86 8.45 -8.55 12.62
N GLN A 87 8.30 -9.22 13.76
CA GLN A 87 7.09 -9.17 14.58
C GLN A 87 6.88 -7.77 15.19
N GLN A 88 7.95 -7.16 15.72
CA GLN A 88 7.89 -5.79 16.26
C GLN A 88 7.53 -4.78 15.16
N ALA A 89 8.16 -4.90 13.99
CA ALA A 89 7.86 -4.03 12.85
C ALA A 89 6.44 -4.22 12.30
N ASP A 90 5.91 -5.46 12.31
CA ASP A 90 4.52 -5.73 11.94
C ASP A 90 3.54 -5.06 12.91
N SER A 91 3.77 -5.21 14.21
CA SER A 91 2.95 -4.56 15.24
C SER A 91 2.98 -3.04 15.13
N LEU A 92 4.15 -2.47 14.85
CA LEU A 92 4.32 -1.02 14.67
C LEU A 92 3.58 -0.51 13.44
N LEU A 93 3.73 -1.18 12.28
CA LEU A 93 2.99 -0.87 11.07
C LEU A 93 1.48 -0.90 11.30
N ARG A 94 0.97 -1.94 11.96
CA ARG A 94 -0.47 -2.07 12.27
C ARG A 94 -0.96 -0.94 13.18
N SER A 95 -0.18 -0.59 14.19
CA SER A 95 -0.47 0.54 15.08
C SER A 95 -0.55 1.85 14.30
N ASP A 96 0.43 2.13 13.42
CA ASP A 96 0.45 3.34 12.62
C ASP A 96 -0.72 3.39 11.63
N LEU A 97 -1.01 2.28 10.96
CA LEU A 97 -2.14 2.21 10.03
C LEU A 97 -3.48 2.40 10.77
N THR A 98 -3.63 1.85 11.97
CA THR A 98 -4.82 2.02 12.82
C THR A 98 -5.01 3.49 13.22
N LYS A 99 -3.93 4.18 13.61
CA LYS A 99 -3.96 5.62 13.92
C LYS A 99 -4.39 6.43 12.69
N LEU A 100 -3.87 6.11 11.51
CA LEU A 100 -4.27 6.77 10.26
C LEU A 100 -5.73 6.48 9.92
N CYS A 101 -6.21 5.24 10.07
CA CYS A 101 -7.64 4.93 9.90
C CYS A 101 -8.52 5.75 10.84
N ALA A 102 -8.09 5.96 12.08
CA ALA A 102 -8.84 6.80 13.04
C ALA A 102 -8.92 8.26 12.58
N MET A 103 -7.85 8.83 11.99
CA MET A 103 -7.87 10.19 11.42
C MET A 103 -8.87 10.32 10.26
N PHE A 104 -9.07 9.27 9.48
CA PHE A 104 -9.98 9.25 8.33
C PHE A 104 -11.34 8.60 8.64
N ARG A 105 -11.66 8.30 9.92
CA ARG A 105 -12.87 7.58 10.34
C ARG A 105 -14.16 8.16 9.74
N LYS A 106 -14.27 9.49 9.67
CA LYS A 106 -15.47 10.16 9.14
C LYS A 106 -15.77 9.87 7.66
N TYR A 107 -14.80 9.34 6.91
CA TYR A 107 -14.95 8.99 5.49
C TYR A 107 -15.43 7.54 5.26
N GLY A 108 -15.83 6.85 6.32
CA GLY A 108 -16.51 5.55 6.27
C GLY A 108 -15.74 4.52 5.45
N LYS A 109 -16.34 4.02 4.35
CA LYS A 109 -15.75 2.99 3.48
C LYS A 109 -14.41 3.38 2.85
N ASP A 110 -14.10 4.65 2.73
CA ASP A 110 -12.85 5.17 2.16
C ASP A 110 -11.75 5.35 3.20
N SER A 111 -12.04 5.20 4.49
CA SER A 111 -11.10 5.42 5.59
C SER A 111 -9.81 4.63 5.41
N LEU A 112 -9.88 3.35 5.11
CA LEU A 112 -8.71 2.48 4.95
C LEU A 112 -7.90 2.84 3.69
N LEU A 113 -8.57 3.14 2.58
CA LEU A 113 -7.91 3.58 1.34
C LEU A 113 -7.12 4.88 1.56
N LEU A 114 -7.75 5.86 2.25
CA LEU A 114 -7.11 7.13 2.60
C LEU A 114 -5.96 6.95 3.60
N ALA A 115 -6.09 6.02 4.56
CA ALA A 115 -5.04 5.69 5.52
C ALA A 115 -3.80 5.10 4.84
N VAL A 116 -3.98 4.18 3.89
CA VAL A 116 -2.88 3.58 3.12
C VAL A 116 -2.18 4.63 2.25
N LEU A 117 -2.93 5.53 1.63
CA LEU A 117 -2.36 6.66 0.92
C LEU A 117 -1.54 7.56 1.87
N ALA A 118 -2.11 7.89 3.03
CA ALA A 118 -1.49 8.74 4.04
C ALA A 118 -0.21 8.14 4.63
N TYR A 119 -0.13 6.81 4.74
CA TYR A 119 1.07 6.11 5.21
C TYR A 119 2.29 6.46 4.33
N ASN A 120 2.08 6.61 3.03
CA ASN A 120 3.15 6.95 2.09
C ASN A 120 3.36 8.47 1.92
N VAL A 121 2.29 9.25 1.78
CA VAL A 121 2.41 10.67 1.42
C VAL A 121 2.30 11.63 2.62
N GLY A 122 1.90 11.12 3.77
CA GLY A 122 1.54 11.88 4.96
C GLY A 122 0.07 12.35 4.95
N PRO A 123 -0.61 12.34 6.13
CA PRO A 123 -2.04 12.62 6.20
C PRO A 123 -2.39 14.06 5.80
N TYR A 124 -1.54 15.02 6.09
CA TYR A 124 -1.83 16.43 5.82
C TYR A 124 -1.76 16.84 4.34
N LYS A 125 -1.14 16.02 3.48
CA LYS A 125 -1.25 16.21 2.03
C LYS A 125 -2.64 15.84 1.49
N ILE A 126 -3.41 15.08 2.26
CA ILE A 126 -4.76 14.68 1.92
C ILE A 126 -5.76 15.59 2.62
N LEU A 127 -5.67 15.70 3.94
CA LEU A 127 -6.57 16.48 4.78
C LEU A 127 -6.44 18.00 4.58
N GLY A 128 -5.25 18.44 4.20
CA GLY A 128 -4.85 19.84 4.26
C GLY A 128 -4.43 20.25 5.68
N ASN A 129 -3.74 21.36 5.74
CA ASN A 129 -3.38 22.11 6.96
C ASN A 129 -3.06 23.56 6.55
N GLY A 130 -2.59 24.40 7.46
CA GLY A 130 -2.24 25.78 7.11
C GLY A 130 -1.21 25.92 5.98
N LYS A 131 -0.40 24.89 5.71
CA LYS A 131 0.61 24.85 4.65
C LYS A 131 0.09 24.23 3.34
N TYR A 132 -0.81 23.26 3.42
CA TYR A 132 -1.34 22.53 2.28
C TYR A 132 -2.85 22.70 2.20
N PRO A 133 -3.44 23.00 1.03
CA PRO A 133 -4.87 22.94 0.85
C PRO A 133 -5.38 21.50 0.95
N LYS A 134 -6.67 21.32 1.27
CA LYS A 134 -7.34 20.03 1.17
C LYS A 134 -7.21 19.48 -0.25
N SER A 135 -6.85 18.20 -0.37
CA SER A 135 -6.66 17.57 -1.67
C SER A 135 -7.98 17.49 -2.47
N ARG A 136 -7.87 17.54 -3.80
CA ARG A 136 -9.02 17.34 -4.70
C ARG A 136 -9.67 15.96 -4.51
N LEU A 137 -8.87 14.93 -4.22
CA LEU A 137 -9.37 13.61 -3.87
C LEU A 137 -10.37 13.68 -2.72
N LEU A 138 -9.98 14.36 -1.63
CA LEU A 138 -10.82 14.44 -0.46
C LEU A 138 -12.06 15.30 -0.67
N GLN A 139 -11.93 16.40 -1.42
CA GLN A 139 -13.07 17.25 -1.80
C GLN A 139 -14.13 16.44 -2.56
N LYS A 140 -13.72 15.63 -3.54
CA LYS A 140 -14.62 14.74 -4.29
C LYS A 140 -15.33 13.72 -3.38
N ILE A 141 -14.59 13.07 -2.49
CA ILE A 141 -15.17 12.11 -1.53
C ILE A 141 -16.22 12.81 -0.64
N GLU A 142 -15.93 14.04 -0.17
CA GLU A 142 -16.86 14.84 0.65
C GLU A 142 -18.11 15.27 -0.12
N GLN A 143 -18.01 15.40 -1.45
CA GLN A 143 -19.15 15.68 -2.35
C GLN A 143 -19.93 14.42 -2.74
N GLY A 144 -19.53 13.25 -2.24
CA GLY A 144 -20.13 11.96 -2.58
C GLY A 144 -19.73 11.40 -3.94
N GLU A 145 -18.77 12.04 -4.64
CA GLU A 145 -18.30 11.56 -5.93
C GLU A 145 -17.53 10.25 -5.78
N ARG A 146 -17.83 9.29 -6.66
CA ARG A 146 -17.16 7.98 -6.66
C ARG A 146 -16.09 7.86 -7.76
N ASN A 147 -16.08 8.73 -8.77
CA ASN A 147 -15.05 8.76 -9.80
C ASN A 147 -13.78 9.48 -9.29
N ILE A 148 -13.09 8.85 -8.33
CA ILE A 148 -11.91 9.40 -7.64
C ILE A 148 -10.57 8.86 -8.18
N ARG A 149 -10.63 7.95 -9.18
CA ARG A 149 -9.45 7.24 -9.68
C ARG A 149 -8.34 8.19 -10.14
N ARG A 150 -8.70 9.24 -10.88
CA ARG A 150 -7.73 10.23 -11.41
C ARG A 150 -7.01 10.94 -10.28
N GLU A 151 -7.75 11.47 -9.32
CA GLU A 151 -7.23 12.23 -8.19
C GLU A 151 -6.37 11.36 -7.26
N TYR A 152 -6.74 10.10 -7.08
CA TYR A 152 -5.94 9.15 -6.31
C TYR A 152 -4.62 8.82 -7.02
N LEU A 153 -4.66 8.57 -8.31
CA LEU A 153 -3.46 8.26 -9.12
C LEU A 153 -2.51 9.46 -9.23
N ASP A 154 -2.98 10.67 -9.08
CA ASP A 154 -2.15 11.89 -9.12
C ASP A 154 -1.17 11.99 -7.93
N PHE A 155 -1.40 11.26 -6.83
CA PHE A 155 -0.44 11.12 -5.73
C PHE A 155 0.81 10.28 -6.10
N CYS A 156 1.14 10.21 -7.37
CA CYS A 156 2.36 9.57 -7.88
C CYS A 156 3.40 10.59 -8.39
N ARG A 157 3.20 11.90 -8.15
CA ARG A 157 4.10 12.93 -8.67
C ARG A 157 5.13 13.36 -7.64
N TYR A 158 6.37 13.52 -8.10
CA TYR A 158 7.45 14.19 -7.37
C TYR A 158 8.03 15.28 -8.26
N GLN A 159 8.14 16.50 -7.76
CA GLN A 159 8.58 17.69 -8.54
C GLN A 159 7.87 17.80 -9.90
N LYS A 160 6.54 17.67 -9.90
CA LYS A 160 5.66 17.67 -11.09
C LYS A 160 5.85 16.48 -12.05
N ARG A 161 6.86 15.62 -11.87
CA ARG A 161 7.09 14.43 -12.69
C ARG A 161 6.35 13.22 -12.15
N LYS A 162 5.75 12.44 -13.03
CA LYS A 162 5.11 11.18 -12.69
C LYS A 162 6.16 10.11 -12.44
N ILE A 163 6.11 9.47 -11.26
CA ILE A 163 7.01 8.36 -10.88
C ILE A 163 6.29 7.04 -11.13
N ALA A 164 6.79 6.24 -12.07
CA ALA A 164 6.13 5.01 -12.53
C ALA A 164 5.93 3.97 -11.41
N SER A 165 6.90 3.80 -10.51
CA SER A 165 6.78 2.87 -9.37
C SER A 165 5.69 3.31 -8.40
N ILE A 166 5.60 4.61 -8.10
CA ILE A 166 4.55 5.16 -7.22
C ILE A 166 3.19 5.07 -7.92
N HIS A 167 3.12 5.29 -9.22
CA HIS A 167 1.87 5.14 -9.97
C HIS A 167 1.35 3.69 -9.91
N ARG A 168 2.21 2.68 -10.10
CA ARG A 168 1.83 1.26 -9.93
C ARG A 168 1.33 0.99 -8.51
N ARG A 169 2.00 1.54 -7.49
CA ARG A 169 1.52 1.45 -6.10
C ARG A 169 0.09 1.98 -5.96
N ARG A 170 -0.21 3.18 -6.48
CA ARG A 170 -1.57 3.76 -6.44
C ARG A 170 -2.60 2.88 -7.14
N GLN A 171 -2.24 2.28 -8.27
CA GLN A 171 -3.11 1.34 -8.99
C GLN A 171 -3.42 0.10 -8.14
N THR A 172 -2.41 -0.49 -7.49
CA THR A 172 -2.58 -1.64 -6.61
C THR A 172 -3.42 -1.31 -5.38
N GLU A 173 -3.20 -0.16 -4.74
CA GLU A 173 -3.99 0.28 -3.60
C GLU A 173 -5.47 0.44 -3.95
N LEU A 174 -5.78 1.04 -5.11
CA LEU A 174 -7.15 1.13 -5.61
C LEU A 174 -7.76 -0.24 -5.90
N LEU A 175 -7.01 -1.14 -6.54
CA LEU A 175 -7.49 -2.50 -6.85
C LEU A 175 -7.86 -3.27 -5.57
N LEU A 176 -7.04 -3.17 -4.54
CA LEU A 176 -7.20 -3.94 -3.31
C LEU A 176 -8.24 -3.37 -2.35
N LEU A 177 -8.44 -2.05 -2.33
CA LEU A 177 -9.12 -1.36 -1.23
C LEU A 177 -10.27 -0.47 -1.65
N TYR A 178 -10.33 -0.01 -2.91
CA TYR A 178 -11.40 0.88 -3.35
C TYR A 178 -12.72 0.12 -3.50
N LYS A 179 -13.78 0.74 -2.94
CA LYS A 179 -15.16 0.27 -3.08
C LYS A 179 -15.94 1.35 -3.81
N PRO A 180 -16.41 1.09 -5.03
CA PRO A 180 -17.19 2.05 -5.81
C PRO A 180 -18.54 2.40 -5.17
#